data_81849ef3d116bf17a5be9d1c20f6a44b
#
_entry.id   81849ef3d116bf17a5be9d1c20f6a44b
#
_cell.length_a   1.000
_cell.length_b   1.000
_cell.length_c   1.000
_cell.angle_alpha   90.00
_cell.angle_beta   90.00
_cell.angle_gamma   90.00
#
_symmetry.space_group_name_H-M   'P 1'
#
loop_
_entity.id
_entity.type
_entity.pdbx_description
1 polymer ?
#
loop_
_entity_poly.entity_id
_entity_poly.type
_entity_poly.pdbx_seq_one_letter_code
_entity_poly.pdbx_strand_id
1 'polypeptide(L)'
;MTDREAYVILNMISGIGPARVKSLCGHFGSVSSILQASPVELKSVQGIGSALAEAISSWKTDLTHESEMKLAERAGVEIITLSDNEYPAVLKEVHDAPLCLYVRGQMPSDSDFTLGVVGSRRITNYGRSMSEHLSRAAAYAGWTVVSGLAYGTDAVAHKAVVDAGGRTVAVLGGGLARIFPQDHIPLAKSIIESGGAVISEFPMEFAPNRRSFPMRNRIISGLSKGVLVIEAGTISGALITAKFALEQGRLIFAVPGSADNFPQAA
;
A
#
# COMPACT_ATOMS: atom_id res chain seq x y z
N MET A 1 5.88 20.61 -17.32
CA MET A 1 5.78 19.39 -16.52
C MET A 1 5.72 19.78 -15.06
N THR A 2 4.70 19.38 -14.37
CA THR A 2 4.51 19.58 -12.93
C THR A 2 5.24 18.51 -12.13
N ASP A 3 5.50 18.71 -10.83
CA ASP A 3 6.08 17.67 -9.97
C ASP A 3 5.15 16.46 -9.85
N ARG A 4 3.83 16.67 -9.86
CA ARG A 4 2.84 15.60 -9.88
C ARG A 4 3.02 14.68 -11.11
N GLU A 5 3.11 15.25 -12.30
CA GLU A 5 3.38 14.48 -13.53
C GLU A 5 4.72 13.74 -13.45
N ALA A 6 5.76 14.40 -12.91
CA ALA A 6 7.07 13.79 -12.75
C ALA A 6 7.05 12.59 -11.79
N TYR A 7 6.32 12.67 -10.68
CA TYR A 7 6.13 11.53 -9.78
C TYR A 7 5.41 10.37 -10.46
N VAL A 8 4.35 10.62 -11.22
CA VAL A 8 3.62 9.57 -11.95
C VAL A 8 4.55 8.88 -12.96
N ILE A 9 5.31 9.65 -13.75
CA ILE A 9 6.26 9.12 -14.71
C ILE A 9 7.30 8.25 -14.03
N LEU A 10 7.95 8.75 -12.97
CA LEU A 10 8.96 7.98 -12.24
C LEU A 10 8.38 6.71 -11.61
N ASN A 11 7.14 6.76 -11.12
CA ASN A 11 6.45 5.60 -10.56
C ASN A 11 6.18 4.49 -11.60
N MET A 12 6.07 4.86 -12.88
CA MET A 12 5.87 3.90 -13.98
C MET A 12 7.17 3.24 -14.45
N ILE A 13 8.33 3.84 -14.16
CA ILE A 13 9.63 3.31 -14.60
C ILE A 13 10.03 2.12 -13.72
N SER A 14 10.19 0.96 -14.36
CA SER A 14 10.61 -0.26 -13.65
C SER A 14 11.96 -0.08 -12.97
N GLY A 15 12.06 -0.50 -11.73
CA GLY A 15 13.29 -0.40 -10.95
C GLY A 15 13.49 0.95 -10.26
N ILE A 16 12.62 1.94 -10.47
CA ILE A 16 12.59 3.15 -9.64
C ILE A 16 11.66 2.92 -8.45
N GLY A 17 12.14 3.30 -7.28
CA GLY A 17 11.36 3.30 -6.06
C GLY A 17 11.69 4.52 -5.21
N PRO A 18 10.97 4.72 -4.11
CA PRO A 18 11.08 5.93 -3.27
C PRO A 18 12.51 6.28 -2.85
N ALA A 19 13.29 5.30 -2.42
CA ALA A 19 14.67 5.52 -1.99
C ALA A 19 15.56 6.10 -3.12
N ARG A 20 15.41 5.59 -4.36
CA ARG A 20 16.16 6.10 -5.52
C ARG A 20 15.71 7.50 -5.91
N VAL A 21 14.40 7.76 -5.90
CA VAL A 21 13.87 9.10 -6.19
C VAL A 21 14.34 10.10 -5.14
N LYS A 22 14.35 9.73 -3.87
CA LYS A 22 14.90 10.57 -2.79
C LYS A 22 16.37 10.92 -3.01
N SER A 23 17.19 9.93 -3.40
CA SER A 23 18.61 10.15 -3.74
C SER A 23 18.78 11.06 -4.95
N LEU A 24 17.99 10.83 -6.00
CA LEU A 24 17.99 11.65 -7.21
C LEU A 24 17.54 13.10 -6.92
N CYS A 25 16.48 13.30 -6.14
CA CYS A 25 16.04 14.62 -5.71
C CYS A 25 17.12 15.35 -4.89
N GLY A 26 17.85 14.64 -4.03
CA GLY A 26 18.98 15.20 -3.29
C GLY A 26 20.11 15.72 -4.19
N HIS A 27 20.28 15.11 -5.38
CA HIS A 27 21.30 15.52 -6.35
C HIS A 27 20.81 16.59 -7.33
N PHE A 28 19.60 16.46 -7.86
CA PHE A 28 19.04 17.33 -8.90
C PHE A 28 18.14 18.45 -8.36
N GLY A 29 17.83 18.46 -7.07
CA GLY A 29 17.04 19.49 -6.39
C GLY A 29 15.52 19.29 -6.50
N SER A 30 14.99 18.77 -7.59
CA SER A 30 13.56 18.54 -7.78
C SER A 30 13.28 17.24 -8.55
N VAL A 31 12.06 16.73 -8.40
CA VAL A 31 11.63 15.53 -9.12
C VAL A 31 11.49 15.77 -10.62
N SER A 32 11.09 16.97 -11.03
CA SER A 32 10.99 17.35 -12.44
C SER A 32 12.36 17.49 -13.11
N SER A 33 13.40 17.92 -12.38
CA SER A 33 14.77 18.00 -12.88
C SER A 33 15.37 16.63 -13.19
N ILE A 34 14.98 15.58 -12.47
CA ILE A 34 15.42 14.19 -12.73
C ILE A 34 15.08 13.77 -14.17
N LEU A 35 13.88 14.10 -14.64
CA LEU A 35 13.39 13.73 -15.97
C LEU A 35 13.98 14.58 -17.11
N GLN A 36 14.75 15.62 -16.77
CA GLN A 36 15.46 16.47 -17.72
C GLN A 36 16.95 16.14 -17.80
N ALA A 37 17.46 15.38 -16.83
CA ALA A 37 18.88 15.04 -16.75
C ALA A 37 19.30 14.05 -17.84
N SER A 38 20.53 14.21 -18.32
CA SER A 38 21.14 13.30 -19.29
C SER A 38 21.49 11.94 -18.64
N PRO A 39 21.63 10.87 -19.44
CA PRO A 39 22.08 9.57 -18.92
C PRO A 39 23.41 9.62 -18.18
N VAL A 40 24.30 10.53 -18.58
CA VAL A 40 25.62 10.69 -17.94
C VAL A 40 25.47 11.29 -16.55
N GLU A 41 24.68 12.34 -16.40
CA GLU A 41 24.38 12.96 -15.10
C GLU A 41 23.66 12.01 -14.16
N LEU A 42 22.67 11.28 -14.65
CA LEU A 42 21.94 10.28 -13.85
C LEU A 42 22.86 9.19 -13.30
N LYS A 43 23.83 8.71 -14.09
CA LYS A 43 24.81 7.70 -13.66
C LYS A 43 25.76 8.19 -12.58
N SER A 44 25.93 9.50 -12.39
CA SER A 44 26.75 10.05 -11.31
C SER A 44 26.12 9.82 -9.92
N VAL A 45 24.82 9.54 -9.87
CA VAL A 45 24.12 9.29 -8.62
C VAL A 45 24.28 7.82 -8.21
N GLN A 46 24.70 7.59 -6.97
CA GLN A 46 24.92 6.26 -6.44
C GLN A 46 23.64 5.40 -6.53
N GLY A 47 23.76 4.18 -7.04
CA GLY A 47 22.65 3.25 -7.21
C GLY A 47 21.86 3.40 -8.52
N ILE A 48 22.30 4.31 -9.42
CA ILE A 48 21.72 4.48 -10.75
C ILE A 48 22.68 3.88 -11.80
N GLY A 49 22.38 2.69 -12.26
CA GLY A 49 23.12 2.01 -13.32
C GLY A 49 22.69 2.47 -14.72
N SER A 50 23.45 2.07 -15.76
CA SER A 50 23.21 2.48 -17.16
C SER A 50 21.79 2.19 -17.64
N ALA A 51 21.26 0.98 -17.39
CA ALA A 51 19.90 0.61 -17.80
C ALA A 51 18.82 1.51 -17.17
N LEU A 52 19.00 1.88 -15.91
CA LEU A 52 18.04 2.74 -15.23
C LEU A 52 18.15 4.20 -15.67
N ALA A 53 19.38 4.69 -15.90
CA ALA A 53 19.62 6.03 -16.45
C ALA A 53 19.02 6.18 -17.85
N GLU A 54 19.15 5.17 -18.69
CA GLU A 54 18.53 5.12 -20.01
C GLU A 54 17.00 5.11 -19.90
N ALA A 55 16.41 4.25 -19.05
CA ALA A 55 14.97 4.18 -18.83
C ALA A 55 14.40 5.51 -18.33
N ILE A 56 15.12 6.24 -17.45
CA ILE A 56 14.71 7.57 -17.03
C ILE A 56 14.76 8.57 -18.18
N SER A 57 15.80 8.54 -18.99
CA SER A 57 15.99 9.52 -20.08
C SER A 57 15.06 9.29 -21.27
N SER A 58 14.69 8.02 -21.54
CA SER A 58 13.81 7.63 -22.64
C SER A 58 12.32 7.71 -22.30
N TRP A 59 11.95 8.21 -21.12
CA TRP A 59 10.57 8.19 -20.64
C TRP A 59 9.55 8.76 -21.64
N LYS A 60 9.93 9.80 -22.40
CA LYS A 60 9.04 10.43 -23.39
C LYS A 60 8.69 9.51 -24.56
N THR A 61 9.58 8.58 -24.87
CA THR A 61 9.41 7.64 -25.98
C THR A 61 8.70 6.36 -25.52
N ASP A 62 9.01 5.90 -24.31
CA ASP A 62 8.66 4.57 -23.84
C ASP A 62 7.41 4.56 -22.93
N LEU A 63 7.03 5.72 -22.37
CA LEU A 63 5.94 5.81 -21.43
C LEU A 63 4.81 6.72 -21.91
N THR A 64 3.61 6.23 -21.78
CA THR A 64 2.37 6.97 -22.04
C THR A 64 1.70 7.35 -20.73
N HIS A 65 2.35 8.20 -19.91
CA HIS A 65 1.81 8.65 -18.63
C HIS A 65 0.41 9.30 -18.79
N GLU A 66 0.15 9.96 -19.92
CA GLU A 66 -1.17 10.48 -20.22
C GLU A 66 -2.23 9.38 -20.36
N SER A 67 -1.85 8.21 -20.91
CA SER A 67 -2.74 7.05 -20.98
C SER A 67 -3.02 6.46 -19.62
N GLU A 68 -2.02 6.44 -18.74
CA GLU A 68 -2.17 6.02 -17.34
C GLU A 68 -3.13 6.94 -16.59
N MET A 69 -2.94 8.26 -16.70
CA MET A 69 -3.82 9.25 -16.08
C MET A 69 -5.26 9.14 -16.60
N LYS A 70 -5.45 9.01 -17.91
CA LYS A 70 -6.78 8.79 -18.53
C LYS A 70 -7.43 7.49 -18.08
N LEU A 71 -6.63 6.42 -17.92
CA LEU A 71 -7.13 5.13 -17.42
C LEU A 71 -7.60 5.24 -15.97
N ALA A 72 -6.84 5.90 -15.12
CA ALA A 72 -7.20 6.16 -13.73
C ALA A 72 -8.51 7.00 -13.66
N GLU A 73 -8.57 8.10 -14.39
CA GLU A 73 -9.75 8.97 -14.43
C GLU A 73 -11.02 8.22 -14.86
N ARG A 74 -10.96 7.44 -15.95
CA ARG A 74 -12.07 6.61 -16.43
C ARG A 74 -12.53 5.57 -15.42
N ALA A 75 -11.62 5.08 -14.59
CA ALA A 75 -11.91 4.11 -13.54
C ALA A 75 -12.39 4.76 -12.22
N GLY A 76 -12.50 6.10 -12.17
CA GLY A 76 -12.80 6.83 -10.94
C GLY A 76 -11.71 6.67 -9.89
N VAL A 77 -10.46 6.63 -10.34
CA VAL A 77 -9.26 6.51 -9.48
C VAL A 77 -8.54 7.86 -9.48
N GLU A 78 -8.32 8.40 -8.31
CA GLU A 78 -7.46 9.55 -8.08
C GLU A 78 -6.01 9.10 -7.91
N ILE A 79 -5.06 9.84 -8.49
CA ILE A 79 -3.63 9.62 -8.27
C ILE A 79 -3.13 10.73 -7.36
N ILE A 80 -2.77 10.41 -6.12
CA ILE A 80 -2.22 11.33 -5.14
C ILE A 80 -0.71 11.10 -5.07
N THR A 81 0.10 12.14 -5.19
CA THR A 81 1.57 12.05 -5.19
C THR A 81 2.18 12.65 -3.93
N LEU A 82 3.46 12.37 -3.67
CA LEU A 82 4.19 12.94 -2.53
C LEU A 82 4.20 14.47 -2.50
N SER A 83 3.94 15.16 -3.63
CA SER A 83 3.86 16.63 -3.70
C SER A 83 2.48 17.18 -3.36
N ASP A 84 1.45 16.34 -3.33
CA ASP A 84 0.08 16.77 -3.11
C ASP A 84 -0.21 16.94 -1.60
N ASN A 85 -1.05 17.91 -1.26
CA ASN A 85 -1.44 18.18 0.13
C ASN A 85 -2.32 17.07 0.70
N GLU A 86 -3.04 16.37 -0.16
CA GLU A 86 -3.92 15.23 0.14
C GLU A 86 -3.15 13.94 0.45
N TYR A 87 -1.81 13.94 0.25
CA TYR A 87 -1.01 12.77 0.59
C TYR A 87 -0.97 12.58 2.11
N PRO A 88 -1.35 11.39 2.64
CA PRO A 88 -1.45 11.15 4.08
C PRO A 88 -0.16 11.49 4.83
N ALA A 89 -0.23 12.43 5.78
CA ALA A 89 0.94 12.91 6.51
C ALA A 89 1.67 11.76 7.24
N VAL A 90 0.91 10.85 7.86
CA VAL A 90 1.47 9.68 8.56
C VAL A 90 2.25 8.73 7.62
N LEU A 91 1.87 8.65 6.35
CA LEU A 91 2.56 7.82 5.35
C LEU A 91 3.77 8.56 4.76
N LYS A 92 3.73 9.88 4.70
CA LYS A 92 4.84 10.72 4.22
C LYS A 92 6.08 10.62 5.11
N GLU A 93 5.90 10.32 6.40
CA GLU A 93 6.97 10.11 7.37
C GLU A 93 7.71 8.78 7.20
N VAL A 94 7.14 7.83 6.48
CA VAL A 94 7.75 6.52 6.24
C VAL A 94 8.96 6.68 5.33
N HIS A 95 10.08 6.03 5.68
CA HIS A 95 11.37 6.18 4.97
C HIS A 95 11.25 5.92 3.46
N ASP A 96 10.43 4.95 3.06
CA ASP A 96 10.18 4.53 1.69
C ASP A 96 8.71 4.79 1.27
N ALA A 97 8.18 5.97 1.65
CA ALA A 97 6.84 6.41 1.30
C ALA A 97 6.57 6.27 -0.20
N PRO A 98 5.43 5.71 -0.64
CA PRO A 98 5.08 5.57 -2.05
C PRO A 98 5.17 6.89 -2.81
N LEU A 99 5.71 6.88 -4.02
CA LEU A 99 5.76 8.07 -4.87
C LEU A 99 4.36 8.55 -5.26
N CYS A 100 3.47 7.59 -5.51
CA CYS A 100 2.08 7.78 -5.87
C CYS A 100 1.18 6.82 -5.09
N LEU A 101 -0.03 7.28 -4.80
CA LEU A 101 -1.14 6.46 -4.35
C LEU A 101 -2.26 6.56 -5.37
N TYR A 102 -2.63 5.45 -5.97
CA TYR A 102 -3.84 5.30 -6.76
C TYR A 102 -4.98 4.99 -5.81
N VAL A 103 -5.96 5.86 -5.74
CA VAL A 103 -7.03 5.81 -4.73
C VAL A 103 -8.38 5.71 -5.40
N ARG A 104 -9.17 4.72 -5.04
CA ARG A 104 -10.60 4.64 -5.39
C ARG A 104 -11.42 4.59 -4.12
N GLY A 105 -12.27 5.57 -3.92
CA GLY A 105 -13.06 5.76 -2.69
C GLY A 105 -12.52 6.91 -1.85
N GLN A 106 -12.73 6.86 -0.53
CA GLN A 106 -12.39 7.94 0.38
C GLN A 106 -11.28 7.51 1.36
N MET A 107 -10.16 8.22 1.33
CA MET A 107 -9.07 8.00 2.30
C MET A 107 -9.48 8.53 3.68
N PRO A 108 -8.99 7.90 4.77
CA PRO A 108 -9.12 8.48 6.11
C PRO A 108 -8.36 9.80 6.18
N SER A 109 -8.87 10.74 6.98
CA SER A 109 -8.15 11.98 7.30
C SER A 109 -7.00 11.71 8.28
N ASP A 110 -6.04 12.63 8.38
CA ASP A 110 -4.92 12.50 9.32
C ASP A 110 -5.36 12.49 10.80
N SER A 111 -6.54 13.01 11.11
CA SER A 111 -7.14 12.98 12.44
C SER A 111 -7.82 11.64 12.78
N ASP A 112 -8.12 10.80 11.78
CA ASP A 112 -8.80 9.54 12.00
C ASP A 112 -7.89 8.53 12.72
N PHE A 113 -8.49 7.70 13.57
CA PHE A 113 -7.79 6.55 14.13
C PHE A 113 -7.79 5.41 13.13
N THR A 114 -6.60 4.90 12.85
CA THR A 114 -6.40 3.83 11.87
C THR A 114 -5.71 2.63 12.52
N LEU A 115 -6.24 1.43 12.26
CA LEU A 115 -5.74 0.16 12.78
C LEU A 115 -5.42 -0.79 11.63
N GLY A 116 -4.16 -1.17 11.49
CA GLY A 116 -3.75 -2.24 10.59
C GLY A 116 -4.20 -3.59 11.15
N VAL A 117 -4.94 -4.39 10.41
CA VAL A 117 -5.32 -5.75 10.82
C VAL A 117 -4.74 -6.72 9.82
N VAL A 118 -3.86 -7.62 10.31
CA VAL A 118 -3.13 -8.57 9.46
C VAL A 118 -3.10 -9.96 10.09
N GLY A 119 -2.91 -10.98 9.24
CA GLY A 119 -2.82 -12.34 9.75
C GLY A 119 -2.66 -13.40 8.67
N SER A 120 -2.98 -14.63 9.03
CA SER A 120 -2.88 -15.80 8.18
C SER A 120 -3.85 -15.75 7.01
N ARG A 121 -3.38 -16.17 5.82
CA ARG A 121 -4.26 -16.43 4.67
C ARG A 121 -5.09 -17.72 4.85
N ARG A 122 -4.61 -18.64 5.71
CA ARG A 122 -5.30 -19.86 6.13
C ARG A 122 -5.68 -19.70 7.60
N ILE A 123 -6.69 -18.88 7.82
CA ILE A 123 -7.15 -18.52 9.15
C ILE A 123 -7.88 -19.69 9.82
N THR A 124 -7.60 -19.92 11.10
CA THR A 124 -8.36 -20.89 11.93
C THR A 124 -9.74 -20.34 12.29
N ASN A 125 -10.63 -21.20 12.82
CA ASN A 125 -11.94 -20.75 13.34
C ASN A 125 -11.78 -19.73 14.47
N TYR A 126 -10.80 -19.93 15.36
CA TYR A 126 -10.47 -19.00 16.43
C TYR A 126 -9.99 -17.66 15.84
N GLY A 127 -9.00 -17.67 14.93
CA GLY A 127 -8.51 -16.49 14.27
C GLY A 127 -9.62 -15.73 13.52
N ARG A 128 -10.53 -16.44 12.85
CA ARG A 128 -11.71 -15.86 12.20
C ARG A 128 -12.59 -15.11 13.19
N SER A 129 -12.98 -15.78 14.28
CA SER A 129 -13.81 -15.18 15.32
C SER A 129 -13.15 -13.94 15.93
N MET A 130 -11.84 -14.00 16.21
CA MET A 130 -11.08 -12.87 16.75
C MET A 130 -10.97 -11.72 15.76
N SER A 131 -10.72 -12.03 14.46
CA SER A 131 -10.67 -11.01 13.40
C SER A 131 -12.00 -10.29 13.24
N GLU A 132 -13.12 -11.03 13.21
CA GLU A 132 -14.47 -10.47 13.13
C GLU A 132 -14.78 -9.59 14.33
N HIS A 133 -14.54 -10.11 15.54
CA HIS A 133 -14.86 -9.42 16.78
C HIS A 133 -14.06 -8.11 16.93
N LEU A 134 -12.74 -8.16 16.78
CA LEU A 134 -11.86 -7.00 16.99
C LEU A 134 -12.00 -5.96 15.87
N SER A 135 -12.19 -6.39 14.61
CA SER A 135 -12.42 -5.46 13.52
C SER A 135 -13.77 -4.76 13.63
N ARG A 136 -14.81 -5.46 14.06
CA ARG A 136 -16.13 -4.88 14.35
C ARG A 136 -16.08 -3.92 15.53
N ALA A 137 -15.35 -4.26 16.59
CA ALA A 137 -15.15 -3.38 17.73
C ALA A 137 -14.42 -2.09 17.33
N ALA A 138 -13.39 -2.19 16.47
CA ALA A 138 -12.71 -1.02 15.91
C ALA A 138 -13.68 -0.14 15.10
N ALA A 139 -14.53 -0.74 14.26
CA ALA A 139 -15.55 -0.01 13.49
C ALA A 139 -16.54 0.73 14.41
N TYR A 140 -17.05 0.09 15.45
CA TYR A 140 -17.95 0.73 16.43
C TYR A 140 -17.27 1.84 17.24
N ALA A 141 -15.95 1.76 17.43
CA ALA A 141 -15.17 2.83 18.03
C ALA A 141 -14.87 3.99 17.05
N GLY A 142 -15.37 3.94 15.82
CA GLY A 142 -15.13 4.94 14.77
C GLY A 142 -13.74 4.84 14.11
N TRP A 143 -13.01 3.74 14.32
CA TRP A 143 -11.69 3.54 13.74
C TRP A 143 -11.79 3.01 12.30
N THR A 144 -10.88 3.45 11.45
CA THR A 144 -10.71 2.90 10.11
C THR A 144 -9.76 1.72 10.15
N VAL A 145 -10.20 0.56 9.68
CA VAL A 145 -9.34 -0.63 9.56
C VAL A 145 -8.58 -0.59 8.23
N VAL A 146 -7.27 -0.83 8.29
CA VAL A 146 -6.40 -0.92 7.11
C VAL A 146 -5.92 -2.36 6.95
N SER A 147 -6.12 -2.97 5.79
CA SER A 147 -5.65 -4.34 5.54
C SER A 147 -5.36 -4.55 4.05
N GLY A 148 -5.02 -5.78 3.67
CA GLY A 148 -4.44 -6.06 2.35
C GLY A 148 -5.35 -6.76 1.35
N LEU A 149 -6.62 -6.95 1.63
CA LEU A 149 -7.57 -7.66 0.78
C LEU A 149 -7.17 -9.11 0.43
N ALA A 150 -6.22 -9.70 1.16
CA ALA A 150 -5.82 -11.10 0.95
C ALA A 150 -6.86 -12.08 1.49
N TYR A 151 -6.74 -13.34 1.13
CA TYR A 151 -7.53 -14.40 1.74
C TYR A 151 -7.31 -14.45 3.26
N GLY A 152 -8.27 -15.02 3.99
CA GLY A 152 -8.19 -15.23 5.43
C GLY A 152 -8.43 -13.96 6.24
N THR A 153 -7.50 -13.59 7.09
CA THR A 153 -7.66 -12.48 8.06
C THR A 153 -8.07 -11.17 7.41
N ASP A 154 -7.43 -10.78 6.32
CA ASP A 154 -7.67 -9.48 5.66
C ASP A 154 -9.14 -9.39 5.17
N ALA A 155 -9.61 -10.41 4.45
CA ALA A 155 -10.98 -10.43 3.94
C ALA A 155 -12.01 -10.48 5.06
N VAL A 156 -11.74 -11.23 6.13
CA VAL A 156 -12.61 -11.31 7.30
C VAL A 156 -12.70 -9.95 8.01
N ALA A 157 -11.56 -9.28 8.19
CA ALA A 157 -11.50 -7.96 8.80
C ALA A 157 -12.28 -6.93 7.99
N HIS A 158 -12.02 -6.83 6.68
CA HIS A 158 -12.75 -5.90 5.80
C HIS A 158 -14.26 -6.14 5.84
N LYS A 159 -14.67 -7.42 5.70
CA LYS A 159 -16.09 -7.77 5.72
C LYS A 159 -16.75 -7.39 7.05
N ALA A 160 -16.12 -7.70 8.17
CA ALA A 160 -16.65 -7.38 9.52
C ALA A 160 -16.85 -5.88 9.73
N VAL A 161 -15.94 -5.05 9.18
CA VAL A 161 -16.05 -3.59 9.24
C VAL A 161 -17.19 -3.08 8.35
N VAL A 162 -17.27 -3.56 7.11
CA VAL A 162 -18.34 -3.18 6.17
C VAL A 162 -19.72 -3.59 6.74
N ASP A 163 -19.85 -4.82 7.24
CA ASP A 163 -21.09 -5.31 7.84
C ASP A 163 -21.50 -4.50 9.10
N ALA A 164 -20.55 -3.88 9.79
CA ALA A 164 -20.78 -2.99 10.93
C ALA A 164 -21.07 -1.53 10.53
N GLY A 165 -21.09 -1.20 9.24
CA GLY A 165 -21.26 0.16 8.75
C GLY A 165 -20.04 1.07 8.97
N GLY A 166 -18.86 0.49 9.23
CA GLY A 166 -17.61 1.19 9.44
C GLY A 166 -16.83 1.43 8.15
N ARG A 167 -15.70 2.14 8.27
CA ARG A 167 -14.79 2.44 7.13
C ARG A 167 -13.57 1.55 7.15
N THR A 168 -13.13 1.09 5.99
CA THR A 168 -11.92 0.30 5.86
C THR A 168 -11.15 0.64 4.58
N VAL A 169 -9.83 0.51 4.61
CA VAL A 169 -8.93 0.76 3.47
C VAL A 169 -8.25 -0.54 3.07
N ALA A 170 -8.47 -0.94 1.84
CA ALA A 170 -7.79 -2.09 1.24
C ALA A 170 -6.57 -1.63 0.44
N VAL A 171 -5.39 -2.03 0.87
CA VAL A 171 -4.14 -1.75 0.16
C VAL A 171 -3.81 -2.93 -0.75
N LEU A 172 -3.60 -2.71 -2.06
CA LEU A 172 -3.35 -3.77 -3.03
C LEU A 172 -1.85 -3.95 -3.33
N GLY A 173 -1.45 -5.18 -3.64
CA GLY A 173 -0.11 -5.49 -4.15
C GLY A 173 -0.01 -5.49 -5.68
N GLY A 174 -1.00 -4.94 -6.37
CA GLY A 174 -1.07 -4.75 -7.82
C GLY A 174 -1.87 -3.52 -8.16
N GLY A 175 -1.96 -3.14 -9.42
CA GLY A 175 -2.75 -2.01 -9.89
C GLY A 175 -4.25 -2.20 -9.66
N LEU A 176 -5.00 -1.09 -9.58
CA LEU A 176 -6.43 -1.13 -9.31
C LEU A 176 -7.26 -1.77 -10.44
N ALA A 177 -6.73 -1.83 -11.67
CA ALA A 177 -7.33 -2.59 -12.77
C ALA A 177 -7.03 -4.10 -12.70
N ARG A 178 -6.15 -4.55 -11.79
CA ARG A 178 -5.69 -5.94 -11.62
C ARG A 178 -5.90 -6.41 -10.18
N ILE A 179 -7.10 -6.20 -9.63
CA ILE A 179 -7.46 -6.62 -8.26
C ILE A 179 -7.21 -8.13 -8.09
N PHE A 180 -6.46 -8.47 -7.05
CA PHE A 180 -6.18 -9.85 -6.67
C PHE A 180 -6.34 -10.02 -5.14
N PRO A 181 -7.02 -11.08 -4.69
CA PRO A 181 -7.70 -12.13 -5.46
C PRO A 181 -8.94 -11.61 -6.22
N GLN A 182 -9.24 -12.21 -7.38
CA GLN A 182 -10.42 -11.79 -8.18
C GLN A 182 -11.74 -12.05 -7.45
N ASP A 183 -11.80 -13.10 -6.61
CA ASP A 183 -12.96 -13.43 -5.78
C ASP A 183 -13.30 -12.31 -4.78
N HIS A 184 -12.36 -11.41 -4.48
CA HIS A 184 -12.57 -10.29 -3.57
C HIS A 184 -12.97 -8.97 -4.27
N ILE A 185 -13.21 -8.99 -5.58
CA ILE A 185 -13.75 -7.81 -6.30
C ILE A 185 -15.08 -7.34 -5.72
N PRO A 186 -16.05 -8.21 -5.37
CA PRO A 186 -17.26 -7.77 -4.69
C PRO A 186 -17.00 -7.09 -3.34
N LEU A 187 -16.06 -7.63 -2.54
CA LEU A 187 -15.68 -7.03 -1.26
C LEU A 187 -15.01 -5.66 -1.46
N ALA A 188 -14.15 -5.52 -2.48
CA ALA A 188 -13.54 -4.23 -2.82
C ALA A 188 -14.60 -3.16 -3.19
N LYS A 189 -15.67 -3.55 -3.89
CA LYS A 189 -16.80 -2.65 -4.17
C LYS A 189 -17.53 -2.25 -2.91
N SER A 190 -17.85 -3.21 -2.03
CA SER A 190 -18.53 -2.93 -0.75
C SER A 190 -17.69 -2.01 0.15
N ILE A 191 -16.36 -2.14 0.15
CA ILE A 191 -15.46 -1.23 0.86
C ILE A 191 -15.64 0.22 0.37
N ILE A 192 -15.67 0.44 -0.94
CA ILE A 192 -15.84 1.77 -1.52
C ILE A 192 -17.25 2.32 -1.20
N GLU A 193 -18.28 1.50 -1.37
CA GLU A 193 -19.68 1.84 -1.09
C GLU A 193 -19.93 2.18 0.38
N SER A 194 -19.16 1.59 1.31
CA SER A 194 -19.22 1.92 2.75
C SER A 194 -18.42 3.18 3.15
N GLY A 195 -17.93 3.96 2.17
CA GLY A 195 -17.14 5.17 2.44
C GLY A 195 -15.68 4.91 2.77
N GLY A 196 -15.17 3.71 2.48
CA GLY A 196 -13.76 3.37 2.55
C GLY A 196 -13.04 3.55 1.22
N ALA A 197 -11.83 2.99 1.11
CA ALA A 197 -11.00 3.09 -0.09
C ALA A 197 -10.33 1.78 -0.46
N VAL A 198 -10.05 1.63 -1.75
CA VAL A 198 -9.11 0.64 -2.30
C VAL A 198 -7.95 1.40 -2.91
N ILE A 199 -6.73 1.10 -2.48
CA ILE A 199 -5.54 1.86 -2.87
C ILE A 199 -4.40 0.98 -3.34
N SER A 200 -3.50 1.56 -4.14
CA SER A 200 -2.26 0.93 -4.56
C SER A 200 -1.16 1.96 -4.81
N GLU A 201 0.11 1.56 -4.66
CA GLU A 201 1.25 2.33 -5.14
C GLU A 201 1.61 2.02 -6.61
N PHE A 202 1.06 0.95 -7.15
CA PHE A 202 1.41 0.46 -8.49
C PHE A 202 0.51 1.07 -9.57
N PRO A 203 1.04 1.26 -10.79
CA PRO A 203 0.25 1.68 -11.94
C PRO A 203 -1.00 0.80 -12.15
N MET A 204 -2.03 1.35 -12.80
CA MET A 204 -3.36 0.74 -12.93
C MET A 204 -3.34 -0.71 -13.40
N GLU A 205 -2.54 -1.03 -14.41
CA GLU A 205 -2.49 -2.38 -14.99
C GLU A 205 -1.34 -3.25 -14.46
N PHE A 206 -0.63 -2.81 -13.42
CA PHE A 206 0.47 -3.58 -12.85
C PHE A 206 -0.05 -4.93 -12.31
N ALA A 207 0.45 -6.04 -12.88
CA ALA A 207 0.10 -7.37 -12.42
C ALA A 207 0.77 -7.69 -11.08
N PRO A 208 0.03 -8.10 -10.04
CA PRO A 208 0.61 -8.43 -8.76
C PRO A 208 1.57 -9.62 -8.87
N ASN A 209 2.64 -9.61 -8.09
CA ASN A 209 3.65 -10.65 -8.08
C ASN A 209 4.14 -10.96 -6.65
N ARG A 210 4.98 -11.99 -6.51
CA ARG A 210 5.47 -12.44 -5.19
C ARG A 210 6.24 -11.35 -4.43
N ARG A 211 6.84 -10.38 -5.10
CA ARG A 211 7.62 -9.28 -4.48
C ARG A 211 6.73 -8.10 -4.09
N SER A 212 5.68 -7.82 -4.89
CA SER A 212 4.81 -6.67 -4.65
C SER A 212 3.94 -6.81 -3.40
N PHE A 213 3.57 -8.04 -3.00
CA PHE A 213 2.80 -8.25 -1.77
C PHE A 213 3.56 -7.86 -0.49
N PRO A 214 4.81 -8.30 -0.25
CA PRO A 214 5.60 -7.82 0.89
C PRO A 214 5.86 -6.31 0.83
N MET A 215 6.16 -5.76 -0.35
CA MET A 215 6.40 -4.32 -0.52
C MET A 215 5.19 -3.49 -0.08
N ARG A 216 3.99 -3.88 -0.48
CA ARG A 216 2.74 -3.23 -0.12
C ARG A 216 2.52 -3.17 1.39
N ASN A 217 2.97 -4.17 2.16
CA ASN A 217 2.68 -4.27 3.60
C ASN A 217 3.20 -3.07 4.40
N ARG A 218 4.27 -2.40 3.94
CA ARG A 218 4.76 -1.17 4.57
C ARG A 218 3.75 -0.01 4.49
N ILE A 219 2.84 -0.05 3.50
CA ILE A 219 1.76 0.94 3.36
C ILE A 219 0.65 0.65 4.36
N ILE A 220 0.33 -0.64 4.61
CA ILE A 220 -0.65 -1.02 5.64
C ILE A 220 -0.19 -0.48 7.00
N SER A 221 1.04 -0.78 7.41
CA SER A 221 1.58 -0.28 8.67
C SER A 221 1.77 1.24 8.66
N GLY A 222 2.22 1.81 7.54
CA GLY A 222 2.48 3.25 7.39
C GLY A 222 1.23 4.12 7.53
N LEU A 223 0.08 3.64 7.06
CA LEU A 223 -1.22 4.29 7.23
C LEU A 223 -1.85 4.05 8.61
N SER A 224 -1.28 3.17 9.43
CA SER A 224 -1.88 2.75 10.69
C SER A 224 -1.17 3.36 11.89
N LYS A 225 -1.92 3.75 12.92
CA LYS A 225 -1.37 4.14 14.23
C LYS A 225 -0.89 2.94 15.04
N GLY A 226 -1.43 1.76 14.74
CA GLY A 226 -1.01 0.47 15.28
C GLY A 226 -1.38 -0.67 14.38
N VAL A 227 -0.73 -1.81 14.54
CA VAL A 227 -0.97 -3.03 13.77
C VAL A 227 -1.37 -4.16 14.71
N LEU A 228 -2.52 -4.76 14.44
CA LEU A 228 -3.05 -5.93 15.14
C LEU A 228 -2.76 -7.19 14.32
N VAL A 229 -1.97 -8.08 14.87
CA VAL A 229 -1.70 -9.41 14.31
C VAL A 229 -2.69 -10.39 14.92
N ILE A 230 -3.60 -10.93 14.11
CA ILE A 230 -4.62 -11.87 14.56
C ILE A 230 -4.04 -13.27 14.73
N GLU A 231 -3.35 -13.75 13.70
CA GLU A 231 -2.77 -15.07 13.68
C GLU A 231 -1.61 -15.07 12.68
N ALA A 232 -0.45 -15.60 13.07
CA ALA A 232 0.71 -15.68 12.20
C ALA A 232 1.51 -16.96 12.47
N GLY A 233 1.85 -17.70 11.43
CA GLY A 233 2.87 -18.74 11.51
C GLY A 233 4.28 -18.14 11.53
N THR A 234 5.29 -18.96 11.80
CA THR A 234 6.70 -18.55 11.89
C THR A 234 7.23 -17.89 10.60
N ILE A 235 6.71 -18.27 9.44
CA ILE A 235 7.02 -17.66 8.14
C ILE A 235 5.73 -17.08 7.58
N SER A 236 5.33 -15.90 8.05
CA SER A 236 4.07 -15.27 7.67
C SER A 236 4.27 -13.86 7.12
N GLY A 237 3.51 -13.53 6.07
CA GLY A 237 3.45 -12.15 5.58
C GLY A 237 2.97 -11.14 6.62
N ALA A 238 2.19 -11.57 7.62
CA ALA A 238 1.76 -10.71 8.72
C ALA A 238 2.95 -10.27 9.60
N LEU A 239 3.95 -11.14 9.81
CA LEU A 239 5.17 -10.78 10.54
C LEU A 239 6.01 -9.76 9.77
N ILE A 240 5.97 -9.76 8.44
CA ILE A 240 6.61 -8.71 7.62
C ILE A 240 5.93 -7.36 7.90
N THR A 241 4.60 -7.32 8.00
CA THR A 241 3.88 -6.09 8.34
C THR A 241 4.20 -5.63 9.76
N ALA A 242 4.28 -6.55 10.73
CA ALA A 242 4.67 -6.23 12.09
C ALA A 242 6.11 -5.66 12.16
N LYS A 243 7.03 -6.21 11.36
CA LYS A 243 8.39 -5.68 11.24
C LYS A 243 8.39 -4.24 10.70
N PHE A 244 7.66 -3.98 9.62
CA PHE A 244 7.52 -2.61 9.11
C PHE A 244 6.89 -1.67 10.15
N ALA A 245 5.87 -2.13 10.89
CA ALA A 245 5.26 -1.36 11.97
C ALA A 245 6.29 -0.97 13.04
N LEU A 246 7.15 -1.89 13.44
CA LEU A 246 8.23 -1.63 14.39
C LEU A 246 9.23 -0.60 13.85
N GLU A 247 9.69 -0.77 12.60
CA GLU A 247 10.62 0.15 11.93
C GLU A 247 10.03 1.56 11.75
N GLN A 248 8.70 1.65 11.63
CA GLN A 248 7.93 2.90 11.48
C GLN A 248 7.48 3.49 12.83
N GLY A 249 7.84 2.89 13.96
CA GLY A 249 7.44 3.36 15.30
C GLY A 249 5.95 3.21 15.60
N ARG A 250 5.26 2.27 14.94
CA ARG A 250 3.84 1.99 15.17
C ARG A 250 3.65 0.99 16.31
N LEU A 251 2.53 1.12 17.01
CA LEU A 251 2.16 0.15 18.04
C LEU A 251 1.89 -1.23 17.41
N ILE A 252 2.28 -2.29 18.10
CA ILE A 252 2.02 -3.67 17.65
C ILE A 252 1.20 -4.36 18.73
N PHE A 253 0.09 -4.95 18.31
CA PHE A 253 -0.78 -5.78 19.12
C PHE A 253 -0.83 -7.19 18.54
N ALA A 254 -0.93 -8.20 19.37
CA ALA A 254 -1.09 -9.59 18.94
C ALA A 254 -2.21 -10.26 19.72
N VAL A 255 -3.05 -10.98 18.99
CA VAL A 255 -4.03 -11.87 19.65
C VAL A 255 -3.28 -13.07 20.23
N PRO A 256 -3.47 -13.41 21.52
CA PRO A 256 -2.87 -14.62 22.09
C PRO A 256 -3.29 -15.84 21.30
N GLY A 257 -2.34 -16.70 20.94
CA GLY A 257 -2.66 -17.99 20.30
C GLY A 257 -3.46 -18.90 21.25
N SER A 258 -4.24 -19.83 20.66
CA SER A 258 -4.87 -20.88 21.47
C SER A 258 -3.77 -21.71 22.16
N ALA A 259 -3.99 -22.07 23.42
CA ALA A 259 -3.03 -22.87 24.19
C ALA A 259 -2.76 -24.24 23.54
N ASP A 260 -3.68 -24.72 22.71
CA ASP A 260 -3.56 -26.00 21.99
C ASP A 260 -2.78 -25.89 20.66
N ASN A 261 -2.43 -24.68 20.25
CA ASN A 261 -1.73 -24.40 18.98
C ASN A 261 -0.23 -24.11 19.17
N PHE A 262 0.45 -24.79 20.09
CA PHE A 262 1.91 -24.81 20.04
C PHE A 262 2.36 -25.52 18.77
N PRO A 263 3.18 -24.91 17.90
CA PRO A 263 3.81 -25.64 16.85
C PRO A 263 4.61 -26.78 17.50
N GLN A 264 4.25 -28.01 17.20
CA GLN A 264 5.10 -29.14 17.57
C GLN A 264 6.45 -28.85 16.94
N ALA A 265 7.44 -28.57 17.78
CA ALA A 265 8.83 -28.44 17.37
C ALA A 265 9.22 -29.82 16.80
N ALA A 266 9.38 -29.88 15.46
CA ALA A 266 10.01 -30.99 14.77
C ALA A 266 11.47 -30.64 14.52
#